data_a03153e4d98e4af965a7909a1cd337d0
#
_entry.id   a03153e4d98e4af965a7909a1cd337d0
#
_cell.length_a   1.000
_cell.length_b   1.000
_cell.length_c   1.000
_cell.angle_alpha   90.00
_cell.angle_beta   90.00
_cell.angle_gamma   90.00
#
_symmetry.space_group_name_H-M   'P 1'
#
loop_
_entity.id
_entity.type
_entity.pdbx_description
1 polymer ?
#
loop_
_entity_poly.entity_id
_entity_poly.type
_entity_poly.pdbx_seq_one_letter_code
_entity_poly.pdbx_strand_id
1 'polypeptide(L)'
;MSKAEKHKWDNKEKSAIHDEIRGKDEAFVLFYATWCPFSQRFLPIFEEYSKSHPKECLSVIVDDKPDVCEEYSIEYYPTVILFKKGKVHERLDAQPGIGLNRKQLKDLTEKQ
;
A
#
# COMPACT_ATOMS: atom_id res chain seq x y z
N MET A 1 14.93 12.76 -22.75
CA MET A 1 14.91 11.31 -22.91
C MET A 1 13.63 10.85 -23.55
N SER A 2 13.66 9.72 -24.18
CA SER A 2 12.51 9.23 -24.92
C SER A 2 11.41 8.69 -24.01
N LYS A 3 10.21 8.58 -24.56
CA LYS A 3 9.08 7.99 -23.84
C LYS A 3 9.35 6.54 -23.43
N ALA A 4 10.08 5.82 -24.27
CA ALA A 4 10.41 4.42 -23.99
C ALA A 4 11.22 4.28 -22.70
N GLU A 5 12.14 5.20 -22.47
CA GLU A 5 12.96 5.18 -21.29
C GLU A 5 12.14 5.47 -20.03
N LYS A 6 11.23 6.42 -20.11
CA LYS A 6 10.33 6.72 -19.00
C LYS A 6 9.44 5.51 -18.67
N HIS A 7 8.95 4.86 -19.70
CA HIS A 7 8.14 3.66 -19.54
C HIS A 7 8.95 2.54 -18.88
N LYS A 8 10.20 2.40 -19.25
CA LYS A 8 11.10 1.41 -18.66
C LYS A 8 11.29 1.64 -17.17
N TRP A 9 11.38 2.89 -16.76
CA TRP A 9 11.48 3.24 -15.35
C TRP A 9 10.25 2.79 -14.56
N ASP A 10 9.06 3.05 -15.10
CA ASP A 10 7.81 2.67 -14.46
C ASP A 10 7.72 1.15 -14.28
N ASN A 11 8.12 0.38 -15.30
CA ASN A 11 8.13 -1.06 -15.21
C ASN A 11 9.11 -1.56 -14.14
N LYS A 12 10.26 -0.92 -14.04
CA LYS A 12 11.28 -1.28 -13.07
C LYS A 12 10.76 -1.04 -11.64
N GLU A 13 10.08 0.07 -11.42
CA GLU A 13 9.53 0.37 -10.11
C GLU A 13 8.43 -0.62 -9.71
N LYS A 14 7.60 -1.00 -10.66
CA LYS A 14 6.56 -2.00 -10.43
C LYS A 14 7.18 -3.33 -10.04
N SER A 15 8.22 -3.76 -10.75
CA SER A 15 8.92 -5.00 -10.44
C SER A 15 9.56 -4.95 -9.07
N ALA A 16 10.13 -3.81 -8.69
CA ALA A 16 10.77 -3.65 -7.38
C ALA A 16 9.75 -3.81 -6.25
N ILE A 17 8.56 -3.25 -6.40
CA ILE A 17 7.50 -3.39 -5.40
C ILE A 17 7.08 -4.86 -5.27
N HIS A 18 6.87 -5.54 -6.40
CA HIS A 18 6.50 -6.95 -6.38
C HIS A 18 7.58 -7.81 -5.75
N ASP A 19 8.84 -7.52 -6.04
CA ASP A 19 9.95 -8.27 -5.48
C ASP A 19 10.04 -8.07 -3.96
N GLU A 20 9.81 -6.84 -3.49
CA GLU A 20 9.81 -6.59 -2.06
C GLU A 20 8.69 -7.34 -1.35
N ILE A 21 7.50 -7.36 -1.95
CA ILE A 21 6.35 -8.07 -1.39
C ILE A 21 6.63 -9.56 -1.32
N ARG A 22 7.15 -10.13 -2.41
CA ARG A 22 7.43 -11.58 -2.47
C ARG A 22 8.58 -11.99 -1.57
N GLY A 23 9.51 -11.09 -1.31
CA GLY A 23 10.67 -11.38 -0.48
C GLY A 23 10.37 -11.37 1.02
N LYS A 24 9.14 -11.05 1.41
CA LYS A 24 8.75 -10.95 2.82
C LYS A 24 7.72 -12.02 3.16
N ASP A 25 7.82 -12.58 4.37
CA ASP A 25 6.80 -13.51 4.85
C ASP A 25 5.46 -12.81 5.01
N GLU A 26 5.51 -11.57 5.53
CA GLU A 26 4.34 -10.71 5.65
C GLU A 26 4.70 -9.30 5.19
N ALA A 27 3.79 -8.67 4.46
CA ALA A 27 3.96 -7.28 4.05
C ALA A 27 2.64 -6.54 4.18
N PHE A 28 2.64 -5.45 4.94
CA PHE A 28 1.51 -4.54 5.03
C PHE A 28 1.79 -3.40 4.06
N VAL A 29 0.98 -3.28 3.03
CA VAL A 29 1.20 -2.29 1.98
C VAL A 29 0.07 -1.28 2.00
N LEU A 30 0.43 -0.02 2.26
CA LEU A 30 -0.53 1.09 2.24
C LEU A 30 -0.55 1.71 0.85
N PHE A 31 -1.74 1.76 0.25
CA PHE A 31 -1.97 2.48 -0.99
C PHE A 31 -2.70 3.76 -0.64
N TYR A 32 -2.11 4.90 -0.93
CA TYR A 32 -2.68 6.18 -0.53
C TYR A 32 -2.50 7.25 -1.60
N ALA A 33 -3.38 8.26 -1.53
CA ALA A 33 -3.32 9.41 -2.42
C ALA A 33 -2.94 10.64 -1.60
N THR A 34 -1.95 11.39 -2.03
CA THR A 34 -1.47 12.57 -1.29
C THR A 34 -2.52 13.67 -1.19
N TRP A 35 -3.44 13.74 -2.16
CA TRP A 35 -4.50 14.74 -2.22
C TRP A 35 -5.77 14.34 -1.47
N CYS A 36 -5.88 13.12 -1.01
CA CYS A 36 -7.09 12.62 -0.37
C CYS A 36 -7.08 12.88 1.14
N PRO A 37 -8.08 13.59 1.69
CA PRO A 37 -8.11 13.87 3.14
C PRO A 37 -8.09 12.64 4.02
N PHE A 38 -8.75 11.56 3.58
CA PHE A 38 -8.75 10.31 4.34
C PHE A 38 -7.37 9.67 4.38
N SER A 39 -6.64 9.74 3.25
CA SER A 39 -5.26 9.27 3.18
C SER A 39 -4.35 10.10 4.08
N GLN A 40 -4.49 11.43 4.03
CA GLN A 40 -3.69 12.33 4.84
C GLN A 40 -3.88 12.07 6.33
N ARG A 41 -5.09 11.76 6.74
CA ARG A 41 -5.40 11.46 8.13
C ARG A 41 -4.84 10.10 8.56
N PHE A 42 -4.89 9.13 7.68
CA PHE A 42 -4.46 7.77 8.01
C PHE A 42 -2.94 7.57 7.90
N LEU A 43 -2.28 8.33 7.06
CA LEU A 43 -0.84 8.18 6.82
C LEU A 43 -0.01 8.22 8.11
N PRO A 44 -0.19 9.19 9.03
CA PRO A 44 0.58 9.20 10.27
C PRO A 44 0.32 7.96 11.12
N ILE A 45 -0.89 7.44 11.10
CA ILE A 45 -1.26 6.23 11.85
C ILE A 45 -0.46 5.04 11.32
N PHE A 46 -0.39 4.89 10.01
CA PHE A 46 0.35 3.82 9.38
C PHE A 46 1.86 3.99 9.59
N GLU A 47 2.35 5.21 9.51
CA GLU A 47 3.77 5.49 9.72
C GLU A 47 4.20 5.16 11.15
N GLU A 48 3.35 5.43 12.12
CA GLU A 48 3.63 5.08 13.51
C GLU A 48 3.77 3.55 13.66
N TYR A 49 2.87 2.81 13.03
CA TYR A 49 2.96 1.35 13.04
C TYR A 49 4.24 0.88 12.35
N SER A 50 4.59 1.50 11.22
CA SER A 50 5.76 1.09 10.45
C SER A 50 7.07 1.33 11.15
N LYS A 51 7.13 2.28 12.09
CA LYS A 51 8.34 2.51 12.89
C LYS A 51 8.70 1.30 13.74
N SER A 52 7.69 0.58 14.20
CA SER A 52 7.90 -0.65 14.99
C SER A 52 8.09 -1.87 14.08
N HIS A 53 7.68 -1.78 12.82
CA HIS A 53 7.72 -2.91 11.89
C HIS A 53 8.27 -2.46 10.53
N PRO A 54 9.47 -1.85 10.49
CA PRO A 54 9.95 -1.21 9.25
C PRO A 54 10.19 -2.17 8.09
N LYS A 55 10.49 -3.43 8.38
CA LYS A 55 10.76 -4.42 7.33
C LYS A 55 9.48 -4.97 6.71
N GLU A 56 8.36 -4.83 7.40
CA GLU A 56 7.10 -5.42 6.99
C GLU A 56 6.15 -4.43 6.34
N CYS A 57 6.44 -3.13 6.42
CA CYS A 57 5.55 -2.09 5.96
C CYS A 57 6.09 -1.38 4.72
N LEU A 58 5.22 -1.21 3.74
CA LEU A 58 5.52 -0.47 2.51
C LEU A 58 4.41 0.54 2.26
N SER A 59 4.76 1.66 1.63
CA SER A 59 3.80 2.68 1.24
C SER A 59 3.88 2.92 -0.26
N VAL A 60 2.74 2.98 -0.91
CA VAL A 60 2.65 3.21 -2.35
C VAL A 60 1.75 4.41 -2.60
N ILE A 61 2.28 5.41 -3.31
CA ILE A 61 1.51 6.57 -3.72
C ILE A 61 0.78 6.21 -5.02
N VAL A 62 -0.55 6.23 -4.97
CA VAL A 62 -1.35 5.73 -6.10
C VAL A 62 -1.11 6.50 -7.39
N ASP A 63 -0.83 7.81 -7.30
CA ASP A 63 -0.59 8.63 -8.49
C ASP A 63 0.70 8.24 -9.20
N ASP A 64 1.68 7.73 -8.45
CA ASP A 64 2.97 7.34 -9.00
C ASP A 64 2.98 5.92 -9.55
N LYS A 65 2.04 5.09 -9.11
CA LYS A 65 2.04 3.66 -9.45
C LYS A 65 0.65 3.19 -9.90
N PRO A 66 0.09 3.79 -10.95
CA PRO A 66 -1.26 3.42 -11.38
C PRO A 66 -1.40 1.96 -11.79
N ASP A 67 -0.36 1.38 -12.38
CA ASP A 67 -0.40 -0.02 -12.81
C ASP A 67 -0.54 -0.98 -11.64
N VAL A 68 0.17 -0.69 -10.54
CA VAL A 68 0.09 -1.50 -9.33
C VAL A 68 -1.29 -1.40 -8.71
N CYS A 69 -1.85 -0.20 -8.68
CA CYS A 69 -3.18 0.02 -8.15
C CYS A 69 -4.25 -0.71 -8.96
N GLU A 70 -4.11 -0.69 -10.27
CA GLU A 70 -5.03 -1.40 -11.15
C GLU A 70 -4.94 -2.91 -10.92
N GLU A 71 -3.74 -3.42 -10.77
CA GLU A 71 -3.53 -4.85 -10.55
C GLU A 71 -4.25 -5.36 -9.31
N TYR A 72 -4.27 -4.56 -8.24
CA TYR A 72 -4.92 -4.95 -6.99
C TYR A 72 -6.30 -4.33 -6.81
N SER A 73 -6.84 -3.75 -7.85
CA SER A 73 -8.19 -3.15 -7.84
C SER A 73 -8.38 -2.17 -6.70
N ILE A 74 -7.44 -1.22 -6.59
CA ILE A 74 -7.50 -0.18 -5.56
C ILE A 74 -8.50 0.89 -6.01
N GLU A 75 -9.67 0.91 -5.39
CA GLU A 75 -10.74 1.83 -5.74
C GLU A 75 -10.92 2.96 -4.74
N TYR A 76 -10.59 2.71 -3.49
CA TYR A 76 -10.74 3.69 -2.41
C TYR A 76 -9.42 3.92 -1.73
N TYR A 77 -9.22 5.11 -1.21
CA TYR A 77 -7.97 5.49 -0.56
C TYR A 77 -8.27 6.01 0.84
N PRO A 78 -7.49 5.61 1.85
CA PRO A 78 -6.39 4.66 1.79
C PRO A 78 -6.87 3.21 1.79
N THR A 79 -6.03 2.31 1.28
CA THR A 79 -6.26 0.87 1.34
C THR A 79 -4.99 0.21 1.85
N VAL A 80 -5.13 -0.72 2.79
CA VAL A 80 -4.01 -1.53 3.29
C VAL A 80 -4.24 -2.97 2.87
N ILE A 81 -3.24 -3.57 2.24
CA ILE A 81 -3.30 -4.98 1.88
C ILE A 81 -2.22 -5.72 2.66
N LEU A 82 -2.62 -6.79 3.33
CA LEU A 82 -1.67 -7.69 3.96
C LEU A 82 -1.35 -8.81 2.97
N PHE A 83 -0.08 -8.91 2.61
CA PHE A 83 0.42 -9.99 1.77
C PHE A 83 1.14 -11.00 2.64
N LYS A 84 0.94 -12.28 2.35
CA LYS A 84 1.71 -13.36 2.97
C LYS A 84 2.37 -14.16 1.86
N LYS A 85 3.70 -14.18 1.88
CA LYS A 85 4.51 -14.86 0.86
C LYS A 85 4.15 -14.42 -0.56
N GLY A 86 3.91 -13.12 -0.71
CA GLY A 86 3.63 -12.51 -2.00
C GLY A 86 2.18 -12.59 -2.46
N LYS A 87 1.30 -13.17 -1.65
CA LYS A 87 -0.12 -13.32 -2.01
C LYS A 87 -1.00 -12.49 -1.10
N VAL A 88 -2.07 -11.94 -1.65
CA VAL A 88 -3.05 -11.18 -0.87
C VAL A 88 -3.69 -12.12 0.16
N HIS A 89 -3.55 -11.75 1.43
CA HIS A 89 -4.13 -12.51 2.54
C HIS A 89 -5.38 -11.84 3.08
N GLU A 90 -5.28 -10.55 3.36
CA GLU A 90 -6.40 -9.72 3.81
C GLU A 90 -6.22 -8.32 3.26
N ARG A 91 -7.33 -7.60 3.12
CA ARG A 91 -7.25 -6.21 2.73
C ARG A 91 -8.25 -5.40 3.52
N LEU A 92 -7.93 -4.12 3.65
CA LEU A 92 -8.70 -3.17 4.41
C LEU A 92 -8.90 -1.94 3.54
N ASP A 93 -10.05 -1.87 2.89
CA ASP A 93 -10.40 -0.76 2.01
C ASP A 93 -11.10 0.33 2.80
N ALA A 94 -10.78 1.59 2.50
CA ALA A 94 -11.47 2.71 3.11
C ALA A 94 -12.94 2.69 2.73
N GLN A 95 -13.80 2.98 3.69
CA GLN A 95 -15.22 3.13 3.39
C GLN A 95 -15.47 4.53 2.83
N PRO A 96 -16.28 4.66 1.77
CA PRO A 96 -16.57 5.97 1.18
C PRO A 96 -17.11 6.93 2.24
N GLY A 97 -16.52 8.12 2.31
CA GLY A 97 -16.92 9.16 3.24
C GLY A 97 -16.47 8.95 4.68
N ILE A 98 -15.79 7.84 4.99
CA ILE A 98 -15.36 7.51 6.35
C ILE A 98 -13.85 7.32 6.43
N GLY A 99 -13.26 6.60 5.47
CA GLY A 99 -11.83 6.30 5.45
C GLY A 99 -11.46 5.12 6.34
N LEU A 100 -10.24 5.14 6.87
CA LEU A 100 -9.72 4.13 7.78
C LEU A 100 -9.30 4.78 9.09
N ASN A 101 -9.21 3.97 10.15
CA ASN A 101 -8.79 4.46 11.46
C ASN A 101 -7.78 3.53 12.11
N ARG A 102 -7.27 3.97 13.26
CA ARG A 102 -6.24 3.23 14.01
C ARG A 102 -6.74 1.86 14.47
N LYS A 103 -7.98 1.78 14.90
CA LYS A 103 -8.55 0.52 15.37
C LYS A 103 -8.61 -0.52 14.28
N GLN A 104 -9.00 -0.11 13.07
CA GLN A 104 -9.06 -1.04 11.94
C GLN A 104 -7.67 -1.59 11.58
N LEU A 105 -6.65 -0.73 11.61
CA LEU A 105 -5.28 -1.16 11.37
C LEU A 105 -4.82 -2.11 12.47
N LYS A 106 -5.11 -1.78 13.72
CA LYS A 106 -4.75 -2.61 14.85
C LYS A 106 -5.40 -3.99 14.74
N ASP A 107 -6.68 -4.03 14.41
CA ASP A 107 -7.38 -5.31 14.26
C ASP A 107 -6.77 -6.15 13.15
N LEU A 108 -6.39 -5.53 12.03
CA LEU A 108 -5.77 -6.24 10.93
C LEU A 108 -4.42 -6.83 11.35
N THR A 109 -3.61 -6.06 12.07
CA THR A 109 -2.27 -6.50 12.46
C THR A 109 -2.32 -7.53 13.58
N GLU A 110 -3.28 -7.45 14.49
CA GLU A 110 -3.39 -8.38 15.62
C GLU A 110 -3.96 -9.74 15.24
N LYS A 111 -4.68 -9.84 14.13
CA LYS A 111 -5.18 -11.12 13.64
C LYS A 111 -4.06 -12.03 13.16
N GLN A 112 -2.91 -11.48 12.92
CA GLN A 112 -1.77 -12.21 12.38
C GLN A 112 -0.77 -12.64 13.48
#